data_a05dcf811734b8db1d683d6027eae4f5
#
_entry.id   a05dcf811734b8db1d683d6027eae4f5
#
_cell.length_a   1.000
_cell.length_b   1.000
_cell.length_c   1.000
_cell.angle_alpha   90.00
_cell.angle_beta   90.00
_cell.angle_gamma   90.00
#
_symmetry.space_group_name_H-M   'P 1'
#
loop_
_entity.id
_entity.type
_entity.pdbx_description
1 polymer ?
#
loop_
_entity_poly.entity_id
_entity_poly.type
_entity_poly.pdbx_seq_one_letter_code
_entity_poly.pdbx_strand_id
1 'polypeptide(L)'
;MKRWANWADAEAELERESQPKQTLKAAQLKFSTKFQRLQYLVSLQPLAEQAAAAAEELQAIQESSAKLTATELKKELKSAAFGAGIGNENQLTEANIKSSNDEATTRKNLCGGTTGAAKARTIAAFIYCICAGEQTDSSGAVKYCENTQAANNNAGSSLTGIEKATKDLISKCPDSSQEEISSAELLTPAAQFQAKIKTKDQGAYFGDFTTTDCGGASNSDVCVYYKATTKADQKAARDIPWLQSIRQVATKLQQQQAARQRIDGLIRLISAIKGQAFNLKPKLELHKHLAQAMEQVHHRRQTHKHRGNRKKTNAKRQRRQCNAGKNNQHVSVKPKMTMMKNTAN
;
A
#
# COMPACT_ATOMS: atom_id res chain seq x y z
N MET A 1 -22.50 -0.95 -17.75
CA MET A 1 -22.29 -0.12 -18.96
C MET A 1 -20.82 0.20 -19.24
N LYS A 2 -19.94 0.47 -18.25
CA LYS A 2 -18.49 0.76 -18.47
C LYS A 2 -17.73 -0.35 -19.24
N ARG A 3 -18.08 -1.62 -19.01
CA ARG A 3 -17.38 -2.76 -19.65
C ARG A 3 -17.58 -2.85 -21.17
N TRP A 4 -18.72 -2.38 -21.69
CA TRP A 4 -18.96 -2.32 -23.13
C TRP A 4 -18.03 -1.31 -23.84
N ALA A 5 -17.69 -0.20 -23.19
CA ALA A 5 -16.75 0.75 -23.75
C ALA A 5 -15.35 0.13 -23.92
N ASN A 6 -14.86 -0.58 -22.89
CA ASN A 6 -13.55 -1.26 -22.96
C ASN A 6 -13.51 -2.35 -24.06
N TRP A 7 -14.65 -3.04 -24.31
CA TRP A 7 -14.74 -4.02 -25.40
C TRP A 7 -14.79 -3.36 -26.78
N ALA A 8 -15.51 -2.24 -26.91
CA ALA A 8 -15.56 -1.46 -28.14
C ALA A 8 -14.21 -0.82 -28.46
N ASP A 9 -13.49 -0.33 -27.45
CA ASP A 9 -12.13 0.21 -27.61
C ASP A 9 -11.15 -0.88 -28.05
N ALA A 10 -11.22 -2.07 -27.44
CA ALA A 10 -10.40 -3.22 -27.82
C ALA A 10 -10.73 -3.72 -29.24
N GLU A 11 -12.00 -3.71 -29.64
CA GLU A 11 -12.42 -4.04 -31.00
C GLU A 11 -11.91 -3.01 -32.00
N ALA A 12 -12.04 -1.72 -31.71
CA ALA A 12 -11.53 -0.64 -32.53
C ALA A 12 -9.99 -0.67 -32.67
N GLU A 13 -9.28 -1.05 -31.62
CA GLU A 13 -7.83 -1.23 -31.64
C GLU A 13 -7.43 -2.46 -32.49
N LEU A 14 -8.20 -3.54 -32.39
CA LEU A 14 -8.03 -4.74 -33.23
C LEU A 14 -8.30 -4.46 -34.72
N GLU A 15 -9.16 -3.50 -35.04
CA GLU A 15 -9.44 -3.08 -36.41
C GLU A 15 -8.39 -2.14 -37.00
N ARG A 16 -7.77 -1.30 -36.15
CA ARG A 16 -6.80 -0.28 -36.56
C ARG A 16 -5.41 -0.82 -36.89
N GLU A 17 -5.04 -1.98 -36.41
CA GLU A 17 -3.66 -2.44 -36.51
C GLU A 17 -3.45 -3.64 -37.41
N SER A 18 -2.29 -3.66 -38.08
CA SER A 18 -1.69 -4.87 -38.64
C SER A 18 -1.30 -5.90 -37.55
N GLN A 19 -1.36 -5.54 -36.27
CA GLN A 19 -1.03 -6.37 -35.11
C GLN A 19 -2.09 -7.42 -34.69
N PRO A 20 -3.40 -7.27 -34.94
CA PRO A 20 -4.39 -8.30 -34.60
C PRO A 20 -4.02 -9.67 -35.16
N LYS A 21 -3.45 -9.68 -36.36
CA LYS A 21 -2.95 -10.91 -36.98
C LYS A 21 -1.83 -11.57 -36.18
N GLN A 22 -0.98 -10.79 -35.53
CA GLN A 22 0.11 -11.31 -34.68
C GLN A 22 -0.43 -11.87 -33.36
N THR A 23 -1.34 -11.16 -32.70
CA THR A 23 -1.98 -11.61 -31.46
C THR A 23 -2.81 -12.87 -31.68
N LEU A 24 -3.62 -12.91 -32.73
CA LEU A 24 -4.40 -14.10 -33.11
C LEU A 24 -3.50 -15.27 -33.52
N LYS A 25 -2.39 -14.98 -34.23
CA LYS A 25 -1.40 -15.98 -34.60
C LYS A 25 -0.64 -16.52 -33.39
N ALA A 26 -0.24 -15.65 -32.46
CA ALA A 26 0.41 -16.03 -31.21
C ALA A 26 -0.52 -16.87 -30.33
N ALA A 27 -1.80 -16.55 -30.29
CA ALA A 27 -2.83 -17.34 -29.60
C ALA A 27 -3.23 -18.61 -30.37
N GLN A 28 -2.69 -18.85 -31.57
CA GLN A 28 -3.00 -19.99 -32.43
C GLN A 28 -4.50 -20.16 -32.70
N LEU A 29 -5.26 -19.07 -32.82
CA LEU A 29 -6.72 -19.06 -32.92
C LEU A 29 -7.21 -19.40 -34.32
N LYS A 30 -6.95 -20.65 -34.77
CA LYS A 30 -7.62 -21.25 -35.91
C LYS A 30 -8.61 -22.29 -35.40
N PHE A 31 -9.90 -22.02 -35.58
CA PHE A 31 -10.97 -22.94 -35.21
C PHE A 31 -11.51 -23.66 -36.46
N SER A 32 -11.58 -24.97 -36.39
CA SER A 32 -12.12 -25.78 -37.49
C SER A 32 -13.67 -25.84 -37.50
N THR A 33 -14.28 -25.58 -36.31
CA THR A 33 -15.75 -25.64 -36.18
C THR A 33 -16.29 -24.45 -35.38
N LYS A 34 -17.55 -24.08 -35.64
CA LYS A 34 -18.30 -23.07 -34.90
C LYS A 34 -18.41 -23.42 -33.40
N PHE A 35 -18.53 -24.72 -33.10
CA PHE A 35 -18.61 -25.22 -31.71
C PHE A 35 -17.31 -24.98 -30.96
N GLN A 36 -16.16 -25.25 -31.56
CA GLN A 36 -14.86 -24.97 -30.92
C GLN A 36 -14.66 -23.48 -30.62
N ARG A 37 -15.09 -22.62 -31.56
CA ARG A 37 -15.04 -21.17 -31.32
C ARG A 37 -15.91 -20.76 -30.14
N LEU A 38 -17.12 -21.28 -30.02
CA LEU A 38 -18.03 -20.97 -28.92
C LEU A 38 -17.45 -21.45 -27.57
N GLN A 39 -16.92 -22.68 -27.53
CA GLN A 39 -16.30 -23.25 -26.34
C GLN A 39 -15.11 -22.42 -25.90
N TYR A 40 -14.29 -21.93 -26.83
CA TYR A 40 -13.18 -21.02 -26.53
C TYR A 40 -13.69 -19.70 -25.95
N LEU A 41 -14.68 -19.07 -26.56
CA LEU A 41 -15.25 -17.79 -26.08
C LEU A 41 -15.83 -17.91 -24.67
N VAL A 42 -16.56 -18.99 -24.40
CA VAL A 42 -17.10 -19.27 -23.05
C VAL A 42 -15.97 -19.42 -22.01
N SER A 43 -14.87 -20.07 -22.39
CA SER A 43 -13.71 -20.24 -21.51
C SER A 43 -12.87 -18.97 -21.36
N LEU A 44 -12.87 -18.09 -22.37
CA LEU A 44 -12.16 -16.82 -22.35
C LEU A 44 -12.88 -15.76 -21.51
N GLN A 45 -14.22 -15.79 -21.51
CA GLN A 45 -15.04 -14.76 -20.85
C GLN A 45 -14.64 -14.49 -19.39
N PRO A 46 -14.49 -15.48 -18.49
CA PRO A 46 -14.11 -15.22 -17.10
C PRO A 46 -12.72 -14.61 -16.97
N LEU A 47 -11.79 -14.96 -17.86
CA LEU A 47 -10.45 -14.35 -17.87
C LEU A 47 -10.50 -12.89 -18.31
N ALA A 48 -11.29 -12.59 -19.32
CA ALA A 48 -11.50 -11.23 -19.82
C ALA A 48 -12.18 -10.35 -18.76
N GLU A 49 -13.17 -10.87 -18.03
CA GLU A 49 -13.81 -10.17 -16.91
C GLU A 49 -12.83 -9.88 -15.76
N GLN A 50 -11.97 -10.84 -15.41
CA GLN A 50 -10.94 -10.64 -14.42
C GLN A 50 -9.89 -9.60 -14.85
N ALA A 51 -9.47 -9.63 -16.11
CA ALA A 51 -8.53 -8.67 -16.66
C ALA A 51 -9.13 -7.26 -16.68
N ALA A 52 -10.39 -7.11 -17.07
CA ALA A 52 -11.08 -5.83 -17.06
C ALA A 52 -11.21 -5.26 -15.64
N ALA A 53 -11.59 -6.09 -14.65
CA ALA A 53 -11.66 -5.66 -13.26
C ALA A 53 -10.29 -5.21 -12.72
N ALA A 54 -9.23 -5.94 -13.05
CA ALA A 54 -7.87 -5.58 -12.66
C ALA A 54 -7.40 -4.26 -13.32
N ALA A 55 -7.77 -4.03 -14.58
CA ALA A 55 -7.45 -2.80 -15.30
C ALA A 55 -8.22 -1.59 -14.73
N GLU A 56 -9.50 -1.76 -14.40
CA GLU A 56 -10.32 -0.72 -13.75
C GLU A 56 -9.71 -0.34 -12.38
N GLU A 57 -9.30 -1.32 -11.58
CA GLU A 57 -8.63 -1.08 -10.30
C GLU A 57 -7.28 -0.37 -10.49
N LEU A 58 -6.49 -0.78 -11.47
CA LEU A 58 -5.21 -0.16 -11.80
C LEU A 58 -5.40 1.32 -12.15
N GLN A 59 -6.36 1.65 -12.99
CA GLN A 59 -6.69 3.01 -13.36
C GLN A 59 -7.12 3.83 -12.14
N ALA A 60 -8.00 3.31 -11.29
CA ALA A 60 -8.45 3.99 -10.08
C ALA A 60 -7.29 4.31 -9.12
N ILE A 61 -6.33 3.39 -8.96
CA ILE A 61 -5.14 3.62 -8.14
C ILE A 61 -4.24 4.69 -8.77
N GLN A 62 -4.03 4.64 -10.08
CA GLN A 62 -3.23 5.65 -10.79
C GLN A 62 -3.83 7.05 -10.64
N GLU A 63 -5.15 7.20 -10.80
CA GLU A 63 -5.85 8.48 -10.63
C GLU A 63 -5.76 9.00 -9.19
N SER A 64 -5.94 8.12 -8.19
CA SER A 64 -5.84 8.50 -6.77
C SER A 64 -4.42 8.85 -6.34
N SER A 65 -3.41 8.18 -6.89
CA SER A 65 -2.00 8.38 -6.56
C SER A 65 -1.34 9.51 -7.35
N ALA A 66 -1.98 10.02 -8.40
CA ALA A 66 -1.42 11.08 -9.26
C ALA A 66 -1.05 12.36 -8.50
N LYS A 67 -1.73 12.65 -7.38
CA LYS A 67 -1.45 13.79 -6.50
C LYS A 67 -0.33 13.55 -5.48
N LEU A 68 0.13 12.31 -5.33
CA LEU A 68 1.17 11.92 -4.38
C LEU A 68 2.55 11.91 -5.05
N THR A 69 2.92 13.01 -5.69
CA THR A 69 4.22 13.11 -6.35
C THR A 69 5.33 13.43 -5.36
N ALA A 70 6.55 12.98 -5.63
CA ALA A 70 7.72 13.30 -4.81
C ALA A 70 7.92 14.83 -4.70
N THR A 71 7.63 15.58 -5.76
CA THR A 71 7.71 17.04 -5.78
C THR A 71 6.75 17.69 -4.79
N GLU A 72 5.48 17.25 -4.75
CA GLU A 72 4.50 17.80 -3.82
C GLU A 72 4.84 17.44 -2.37
N LEU A 73 5.27 16.19 -2.11
CA LEU A 73 5.69 15.78 -0.76
C LEU A 73 6.93 16.55 -0.29
N LYS A 74 7.90 16.77 -1.16
CA LYS A 74 9.08 17.61 -0.87
C LYS A 74 8.69 19.06 -0.60
N LYS A 75 7.73 19.60 -1.33
CA LYS A 75 7.21 20.95 -1.11
C LYS A 75 6.52 21.07 0.26
N GLU A 76 5.72 20.07 0.66
CA GLU A 76 5.08 20.04 1.98
C GLU A 76 6.12 19.98 3.11
N LEU A 77 7.16 19.13 2.98
CA LEU A 77 8.26 19.09 3.96
C LEU A 77 9.01 20.40 4.06
N LYS A 78 9.32 21.04 2.93
CA LYS A 78 9.95 22.36 2.92
C LYS A 78 9.06 23.43 3.56
N SER A 79 7.76 23.35 3.32
CA SER A 79 6.80 24.25 3.97
C SER A 79 6.74 24.04 5.49
N ALA A 80 6.83 22.80 5.97
CA ALA A 80 6.93 22.52 7.40
C ALA A 80 8.25 23.02 8.01
N ALA A 81 9.34 22.94 7.25
CA ALA A 81 10.65 23.38 7.71
C ALA A 81 10.79 24.91 7.71
N PHE A 82 10.39 25.58 6.63
CA PHE A 82 10.74 26.96 6.39
C PHE A 82 9.54 27.90 6.19
N GLY A 83 8.35 27.36 6.01
CA GLY A 83 7.15 28.13 5.66
C GLY A 83 6.75 27.98 4.19
N ALA A 84 5.53 28.40 3.89
CA ALA A 84 4.95 28.26 2.55
C ALA A 84 5.75 29.05 1.50
N GLY A 85 6.04 28.38 0.38
CA GLY A 85 6.75 28.99 -0.75
C GLY A 85 8.28 29.08 -0.61
N ILE A 86 8.85 28.64 0.50
CA ILE A 86 10.30 28.65 0.75
C ILE A 86 10.92 27.32 0.31
N GLY A 87 11.89 27.39 -0.57
CA GLY A 87 12.56 26.23 -1.16
C GLY A 87 13.75 25.69 -0.38
N ASN A 88 14.44 26.55 0.37
CA ASN A 88 15.63 26.24 1.16
C ASN A 88 15.90 27.36 2.19
N GLU A 89 16.85 27.14 3.08
CA GLU A 89 17.24 28.06 4.14
C GLU A 89 17.73 29.43 3.63
N ASN A 90 18.35 29.50 2.45
CA ASN A 90 18.87 30.75 1.88
C ASN A 90 17.74 31.72 1.52
N GLN A 91 16.56 31.19 1.21
CA GLN A 91 15.35 31.96 0.89
C GLN A 91 14.57 32.38 2.14
N LEU A 92 14.98 31.92 3.32
CA LEU A 92 14.30 32.21 4.57
C LEU A 92 14.42 33.70 4.87
N THR A 93 13.30 34.32 5.20
CA THR A 93 13.22 35.75 5.60
C THR A 93 12.72 35.88 7.02
N GLU A 94 12.89 37.07 7.59
CA GLU A 94 12.37 37.39 8.91
C GLU A 94 10.85 37.17 9.00
N ALA A 95 10.09 37.54 7.96
CA ALA A 95 8.64 37.34 7.91
C ALA A 95 8.23 35.87 7.95
N ASN A 96 8.99 34.98 7.29
CA ASN A 96 8.71 33.55 7.30
C ASN A 96 8.90 32.93 8.69
N ILE A 97 9.92 33.37 9.44
CA ILE A 97 10.20 32.90 10.79
C ILE A 97 9.14 33.43 11.76
N LYS A 98 8.76 34.68 11.61
CA LYS A 98 7.76 35.33 12.48
C LYS A 98 6.30 34.91 12.22
N SER A 99 6.04 34.03 11.25
CA SER A 99 4.69 33.67 10.78
C SER A 99 3.93 34.81 10.11
N SER A 100 3.99 34.88 8.79
CA SER A 100 3.55 35.98 7.92
C SER A 100 2.12 36.52 8.11
N ASN A 101 1.23 35.78 8.79
CA ASN A 101 -0.18 36.18 8.99
C ASN A 101 -0.50 36.61 10.43
N ASP A 102 0.45 36.50 11.35
CA ASP A 102 0.26 36.85 12.75
C ASP A 102 1.65 37.16 13.34
N GLU A 103 2.18 38.30 12.93
CA GLU A 103 3.57 38.69 13.16
C GLU A 103 3.93 38.68 14.63
N ALA A 104 4.87 37.85 15.01
CA ALA A 104 5.48 37.90 16.32
C ALA A 104 6.41 39.13 16.37
N THR A 105 6.18 40.04 17.30
CA THR A 105 7.01 41.23 17.49
C THR A 105 8.12 41.02 18.54
N THR A 106 7.98 40.02 19.38
CA THR A 106 8.93 39.65 20.41
C THR A 106 9.20 38.15 20.44
N ARG A 107 10.34 37.73 20.98
CA ARG A 107 10.66 36.32 21.20
C ARG A 107 9.58 35.62 22.03
N LYS A 108 9.08 36.26 23.08
CA LYS A 108 7.96 35.76 23.87
C LYS A 108 6.72 35.44 23.02
N ASN A 109 6.38 36.33 22.10
CA ASN A 109 5.23 36.09 21.18
C ASN A 109 5.50 34.96 20.21
N LEU A 110 6.75 34.84 19.73
CA LEU A 110 7.14 33.76 18.80
C LEU A 110 7.18 32.41 19.52
N CYS A 111 7.82 32.33 20.68
CA CYS A 111 8.09 31.07 21.38
C CYS A 111 7.00 30.69 22.37
N GLY A 112 6.13 31.62 22.73
CA GLY A 112 4.96 31.39 23.58
C GLY A 112 5.20 31.55 25.07
N GLY A 113 4.17 31.30 25.85
CA GLY A 113 4.14 31.38 27.30
C GLY A 113 2.73 31.17 27.85
N THR A 114 2.55 31.30 29.17
CA THR A 114 1.24 31.10 29.81
C THR A 114 0.19 32.10 29.31
N THR A 115 0.61 33.28 28.83
CA THR A 115 -0.26 34.34 28.32
C THR A 115 -0.62 34.18 26.84
N GLY A 116 0.13 33.41 26.08
CA GLY A 116 -0.13 33.19 24.64
C GLY A 116 0.56 31.96 24.08
N ALA A 117 -0.06 31.34 23.11
CA ALA A 117 0.54 30.21 22.41
C ALA A 117 1.72 30.65 21.54
N ALA A 118 2.68 29.76 21.35
CA ALA A 118 3.77 29.96 20.40
C ALA A 118 3.25 30.18 18.96
N LYS A 119 3.83 31.14 18.28
CA LYS A 119 3.65 31.39 16.86
C LYS A 119 4.70 30.65 16.02
N ALA A 120 5.59 29.86 16.63
CA ALA A 120 6.59 29.02 15.98
C ALA A 120 5.93 27.87 15.23
N ARG A 121 5.45 28.11 14.01
CA ARG A 121 4.72 27.15 13.18
C ARG A 121 5.60 26.32 12.26
N THR A 122 6.89 26.66 12.16
CA THR A 122 7.88 26.00 11.32
C THR A 122 9.02 25.45 12.16
N ILE A 123 9.77 24.48 11.61
CA ILE A 123 10.98 23.96 12.26
C ILE A 123 12.02 25.08 12.44
N ALA A 124 12.17 25.97 11.44
CA ALA A 124 13.09 27.12 11.54
C ALA A 124 12.78 28.01 12.75
N ALA A 125 11.51 28.37 12.92
CA ALA A 125 11.08 29.15 14.09
C ALA A 125 11.27 28.39 15.41
N PHE A 126 11.00 27.08 15.39
CA PHE A 126 11.25 26.22 16.57
C PHE A 126 12.73 26.17 16.94
N ILE A 127 13.63 25.95 15.96
CA ILE A 127 15.08 25.94 16.18
C ILE A 127 15.54 27.28 16.79
N TYR A 128 15.04 28.39 16.24
CA TYR A 128 15.36 29.69 16.79
C TYR A 128 14.95 29.80 18.28
N CYS A 129 13.75 29.39 18.64
CA CYS A 129 13.25 29.46 20.00
C CYS A 129 14.07 28.64 21.02
N ILE A 130 14.57 27.47 20.56
CA ILE A 130 15.31 26.55 21.45
C ILE A 130 16.82 26.84 21.45
N CYS A 131 17.37 27.19 20.28
CA CYS A 131 18.83 27.23 20.12
C CYS A 131 19.40 28.65 20.17
N ALA A 132 18.60 29.71 19.97
CA ALA A 132 19.09 31.07 20.14
C ALA A 132 19.40 31.32 21.61
N GLY A 133 20.53 31.95 21.87
CA GLY A 133 21.04 32.21 23.22
C GLY A 133 20.10 33.06 24.07
N GLU A 134 20.39 33.12 25.34
CA GLU A 134 19.66 33.97 26.28
C GLU A 134 19.96 35.45 26.01
N GLN A 135 18.94 36.29 26.10
CA GLN A 135 19.03 37.72 25.79
C GLN A 135 19.98 38.49 26.75
N THR A 136 20.05 38.06 27.98
CA THR A 136 20.81 38.74 29.02
C THR A 136 22.26 38.26 29.12
N ASP A 137 22.61 37.17 28.42
CA ASP A 137 24.01 36.78 28.34
C ASP A 137 24.77 37.67 27.35
N SER A 138 25.24 38.79 27.88
CA SER A 138 26.03 39.77 27.12
C SER A 138 27.33 39.19 26.55
N SER A 139 27.82 38.09 27.11
CA SER A 139 29.00 37.39 26.61
C SER A 139 28.69 36.52 25.36
N GLY A 140 27.42 36.26 25.12
CA GLY A 140 27.00 35.33 24.04
C GLY A 140 27.52 33.90 24.26
N ALA A 141 27.85 33.54 25.51
CA ALA A 141 28.57 32.32 25.83
C ALA A 141 27.67 31.07 25.86
N VAL A 142 26.37 31.28 26.07
CA VAL A 142 25.43 30.14 26.23
C VAL A 142 25.03 29.62 24.84
N LYS A 143 25.54 28.43 24.52
CA LYS A 143 25.29 27.71 23.26
C LYS A 143 24.46 26.45 23.57
N TYR A 144 23.16 26.56 23.37
CA TYR A 144 22.23 25.51 23.79
C TYR A 144 22.17 24.29 22.88
N CYS A 145 22.44 24.45 21.58
CA CYS A 145 22.26 23.38 20.62
C CYS A 145 23.58 22.85 20.07
N GLU A 146 24.57 23.71 19.85
CA GLU A 146 25.82 23.30 19.20
C GLU A 146 26.97 24.24 19.61
N ASN A 147 28.15 23.69 19.91
CA ASN A 147 29.31 24.45 20.39
C ASN A 147 29.87 25.46 19.39
N THR A 148 29.63 25.24 18.09
CA THR A 148 30.11 26.12 17.02
C THR A 148 29.11 27.19 16.62
N GLN A 149 27.91 27.26 17.24
CA GLN A 149 26.97 28.32 16.96
C GLN A 149 27.57 29.70 17.27
N ALA A 150 27.19 30.71 16.45
CA ALA A 150 27.73 32.06 16.64
C ALA A 150 27.35 32.64 17.99
N ALA A 151 28.29 33.34 18.63
CA ALA A 151 28.10 33.94 19.93
C ALA A 151 26.98 35.00 19.97
N ASN A 152 26.69 35.65 18.83
CA ASN A 152 25.71 36.73 18.70
C ASN A 152 24.31 36.26 18.26
N ASN A 153 23.98 35.01 18.45
CA ASN A 153 22.61 34.52 18.23
C ASN A 153 21.65 34.89 19.36
N ASN A 154 22.02 35.95 20.11
CA ASN A 154 21.16 36.51 21.15
C ASN A 154 19.86 36.98 20.50
N ALA A 155 18.81 36.33 20.90
CA ALA A 155 17.47 36.71 20.51
C ALA A 155 17.10 37.95 21.33
N GLY A 156 17.32 39.10 20.76
CA GLY A 156 16.80 40.33 21.35
C GLY A 156 15.30 40.28 21.51
N SER A 157 14.75 41.04 22.45
CA SER A 157 13.30 41.14 22.66
C SER A 157 12.54 41.55 21.39
N SER A 158 13.19 42.27 20.47
CA SER A 158 12.62 42.80 19.25
C SER A 158 12.70 41.86 18.01
N LEU A 159 13.26 40.67 18.16
CA LEU A 159 13.52 39.72 17.04
C LEU A 159 14.38 40.33 15.90
N THR A 160 15.12 41.38 16.18
CA THR A 160 16.03 41.98 15.16
C THR A 160 17.16 40.99 14.84
N GLY A 161 17.39 40.73 13.56
CA GLY A 161 18.41 39.82 13.10
C GLY A 161 18.03 38.30 13.20
N ILE A 162 16.79 38.00 13.50
CA ILE A 162 16.27 36.62 13.59
C ILE A 162 16.60 35.79 12.37
N GLU A 163 16.55 36.38 11.17
CA GLU A 163 16.86 35.70 9.91
C GLU A 163 18.28 35.16 9.90
N LYS A 164 19.27 36.02 10.20
CA LYS A 164 20.67 35.63 10.23
C LYS A 164 20.94 34.59 11.32
N ALA A 165 20.40 34.79 12.51
CA ALA A 165 20.54 33.86 13.63
C ALA A 165 19.95 32.47 13.29
N THR A 166 18.78 32.44 12.69
CA THR A 166 18.13 31.17 12.29
C THR A 166 18.90 30.46 11.18
N LYS A 167 19.38 31.19 10.16
CA LYS A 167 20.20 30.62 9.07
C LYS A 167 21.51 30.01 9.62
N ASP A 168 22.18 30.71 10.53
CA ASP A 168 23.38 30.21 11.19
C ASP A 168 23.11 28.92 11.97
N LEU A 169 22.02 28.87 12.75
CA LEU A 169 21.63 27.67 13.47
C LEU A 169 21.28 26.50 12.55
N ILE A 170 20.55 26.75 11.48
CA ILE A 170 20.19 25.71 10.50
C ILE A 170 21.42 25.19 9.77
N SER A 171 22.40 26.04 9.45
CA SER A 171 23.64 25.61 8.79
C SER A 171 24.47 24.64 9.62
N LYS A 172 24.19 24.48 10.90
CA LYS A 172 24.81 23.47 11.78
C LYS A 172 24.14 22.11 11.74
N CYS A 173 22.96 22.03 11.10
CA CYS A 173 22.34 20.73 10.89
C CYS A 173 23.17 19.91 9.88
N PRO A 174 23.34 18.62 10.13
CA PRO A 174 24.08 17.78 9.18
C PRO A 174 23.34 17.71 7.84
N ASP A 175 24.08 17.83 6.75
CA ASP A 175 23.51 17.63 5.42
C ASP A 175 23.08 16.17 5.26
N SER A 176 21.84 15.99 4.83
CA SER A 176 21.34 14.68 4.45
C SER A 176 21.68 14.42 2.98
N SER A 177 22.56 13.47 2.72
CA SER A 177 22.87 12.99 1.38
C SER A 177 21.81 12.01 0.82
N GLN A 178 20.74 11.76 1.56
CA GLN A 178 19.73 10.79 1.15
C GLN A 178 18.85 11.37 0.03
N GLU A 179 18.86 10.70 -1.11
CA GLU A 179 18.01 11.04 -2.25
C GLU A 179 16.56 10.61 -2.04
N GLU A 180 16.32 9.54 -1.29
CA GLU A 180 14.99 8.99 -1.01
C GLU A 180 14.71 8.98 0.50
N ILE A 181 13.57 9.53 0.87
CA ILE A 181 13.09 9.56 2.25
C ILE A 181 11.95 8.57 2.40
N SER A 182 12.05 7.66 3.36
CA SER A 182 10.98 6.74 3.73
C SER A 182 10.04 7.34 4.79
N SER A 183 8.84 6.79 4.91
CA SER A 183 7.91 7.19 5.97
C SER A 183 8.46 6.92 7.38
N ALA A 184 9.24 5.86 7.56
CA ALA A 184 9.85 5.50 8.84
C ALA A 184 10.89 6.53 9.29
N GLU A 185 11.70 7.06 8.35
CA GLU A 185 12.69 8.10 8.62
C GLU A 185 12.06 9.43 9.03
N LEU A 186 10.82 9.68 8.66
CA LEU A 186 10.06 10.84 9.15
C LEU A 186 9.37 10.56 10.48
N LEU A 187 8.77 9.39 10.65
CA LEU A 187 7.98 9.08 11.84
C LEU A 187 8.83 8.80 13.07
N THR A 188 10.00 8.20 12.92
CA THR A 188 10.87 7.86 14.05
C THR A 188 11.38 9.11 14.77
N PRO A 189 11.99 10.09 14.09
CA PRO A 189 12.39 11.35 14.75
C PRO A 189 11.19 12.14 15.27
N ALA A 190 10.06 12.14 14.54
CA ALA A 190 8.84 12.81 15.00
C ALA A 190 8.30 12.21 16.30
N ALA A 191 8.34 10.89 16.46
CA ALA A 191 7.94 10.21 17.68
C ALA A 191 8.94 10.47 18.83
N GLN A 192 10.24 10.43 18.55
CA GLN A 192 11.30 10.76 19.53
C GLN A 192 11.18 12.19 20.01
N PHE A 193 10.93 13.13 19.11
CA PHE A 193 10.66 14.52 19.46
C PHE A 193 9.43 14.63 20.36
N GLN A 194 8.33 14.00 19.98
CA GLN A 194 7.10 14.03 20.77
C GLN A 194 7.27 13.45 22.16
N ALA A 195 8.08 12.42 22.33
CA ALA A 195 8.36 11.82 23.64
C ALA A 195 9.11 12.78 24.61
N LYS A 196 9.75 13.83 24.09
CA LYS A 196 10.45 14.85 24.86
C LYS A 196 9.56 16.05 25.17
N ILE A 197 8.36 16.13 24.65
CA ILE A 197 7.42 17.19 24.94
C ILE A 197 6.87 16.99 26.37
N LYS A 198 6.94 18.03 27.16
CA LYS A 198 6.39 18.07 28.52
C LYS A 198 5.09 18.86 28.53
N THR A 199 4.29 18.69 29.57
CA THR A 199 3.03 19.42 29.76
C THR A 199 3.08 20.26 31.02
N LYS A 200 2.60 21.51 30.98
CA LYS A 200 2.45 22.42 32.10
C LYS A 200 1.27 23.36 31.80
N ASP A 201 0.47 23.67 32.79
CA ASP A 201 -0.63 24.65 32.78
C ASP A 201 -1.62 24.39 31.67
N GLN A 202 -1.96 23.91 30.85
CA GLN A 202 -2.84 23.74 29.72
C GLN A 202 -2.10 23.83 28.38
N GLY A 203 -0.80 23.48 28.37
CA GLY A 203 -0.02 23.50 27.15
C GLY A 203 1.04 22.43 27.09
N ALA A 204 1.60 22.26 25.93
CA ALA A 204 2.75 21.42 25.68
C ALA A 204 3.97 22.30 25.44
N TYR A 205 5.09 21.94 26.02
CA TYR A 205 6.31 22.69 25.83
C TYR A 205 7.51 21.79 25.57
N PHE A 206 8.49 22.36 24.91
CA PHE A 206 9.80 21.76 24.71
C PHE A 206 10.86 22.74 25.21
N GLY A 207 11.94 22.24 25.79
CA GLY A 207 12.97 23.02 26.43
C GLY A 207 12.77 23.12 27.95
N ASP A 208 13.25 24.18 28.54
CA ASP A 208 13.10 24.47 29.99
C ASP A 208 12.02 25.53 30.19
N PHE A 209 10.99 25.22 30.99
CA PHE A 209 9.84 26.08 31.22
C PHE A 209 9.55 26.10 32.74
N THR A 210 10.30 26.90 33.48
CA THR A 210 10.17 27.04 34.92
C THR A 210 9.41 28.30 35.31
N THR A 211 9.52 29.34 34.50
CA THR A 211 8.85 30.64 34.70
C THR A 211 7.49 30.70 33.98
N THR A 212 7.12 31.81 33.37
CA THR A 212 5.84 32.06 32.74
C THR A 212 5.89 32.20 31.22
N ASP A 213 7.08 32.36 30.64
CA ASP A 213 7.24 32.55 29.19
C ASP A 213 8.59 32.08 28.66
N CYS A 214 8.65 31.94 27.34
CA CYS A 214 9.80 31.48 26.60
C CYS A 214 10.55 32.64 25.92
N GLY A 215 10.68 33.77 26.63
CA GLY A 215 11.29 34.98 26.09
C GLY A 215 12.80 34.95 25.97
N GLY A 216 13.47 34.03 26.66
CA GLY A 216 14.92 33.93 26.67
C GLY A 216 15.62 35.10 27.35
N ALA A 217 14.99 35.74 28.33
CA ALA A 217 15.58 36.79 29.19
C ALA A 217 15.90 36.20 30.56
N SER A 218 16.63 36.93 31.41
CA SER A 218 17.06 36.46 32.73
C SER A 218 15.95 35.97 33.68
N ASN A 219 14.72 36.40 33.41
CA ASN A 219 13.50 35.99 34.13
C ASN A 219 12.53 35.18 33.23
N SER A 220 13.00 34.70 32.13
CA SER A 220 12.26 33.89 31.15
C SER A 220 13.05 32.66 30.77
N ASP A 221 12.38 31.65 30.26
CA ASP A 221 12.99 30.38 29.90
C ASP A 221 13.32 30.28 28.40
N VAL A 222 14.19 29.32 28.06
CA VAL A 222 14.49 28.93 26.70
C VAL A 222 13.64 27.73 26.35
N CYS A 223 12.51 28.00 25.72
CA CYS A 223 11.49 26.99 25.43
C CYS A 223 10.62 27.36 24.21
N VAL A 224 9.77 26.44 23.81
CA VAL A 224 8.59 26.69 22.95
C VAL A 224 7.37 26.18 23.69
N TYR A 225 6.36 27.02 23.88
CA TYR A 225 5.13 26.68 24.59
C TYR A 225 3.91 26.76 23.67
N TYR A 226 3.33 25.61 23.37
CA TYR A 226 2.11 25.48 22.58
C TYR A 226 0.90 25.38 23.49
N LYS A 227 0.22 26.51 23.70
CA LYS A 227 -0.95 26.56 24.57
C LYS A 227 -2.14 25.83 23.94
N ALA A 228 -2.78 24.92 24.68
CA ALA A 228 -4.06 24.36 24.29
C ALA A 228 -5.23 25.26 24.74
N THR A 229 -6.28 25.33 23.96
CA THR A 229 -7.49 26.09 24.29
C THR A 229 -8.44 25.32 25.22
N THR A 230 -8.22 24.04 25.41
CA THR A 230 -8.98 23.14 26.29
C THR A 230 -8.02 22.31 27.13
N LYS A 231 -8.54 21.77 28.26
CA LYS A 231 -7.74 20.98 29.22
C LYS A 231 -6.53 20.33 28.61
N ALA A 232 -5.49 20.63 29.22
CA ALA A 232 -4.14 20.17 29.10
C ALA A 232 -3.88 19.10 28.14
N ASP A 233 -2.80 18.94 27.85
CA ASP A 233 -2.34 17.67 27.55
C ASP A 233 -1.97 17.42 26.10
N GLN A 234 -1.90 16.31 25.84
CA GLN A 234 -1.55 15.60 24.59
C GLN A 234 -2.09 16.24 23.31
N LYS A 235 -3.15 17.08 23.35
CA LYS A 235 -3.70 17.72 22.15
C LYS A 235 -2.78 18.83 21.64
N ALA A 236 -2.27 19.70 22.52
CA ALA A 236 -1.34 20.75 22.11
C ALA A 236 -0.06 20.16 21.50
N ALA A 237 0.44 19.05 22.06
CA ALA A 237 1.59 18.34 21.52
C ALA A 237 1.29 17.66 20.15
N ARG A 238 0.04 17.23 19.94
CA ARG A 238 -0.41 16.64 18.67
C ARG A 238 -0.62 17.70 17.59
N ASP A 239 -1.00 18.91 18.00
CA ASP A 239 -1.39 19.99 17.13
C ASP A 239 -0.22 20.93 16.75
N ILE A 240 1.03 20.56 17.08
CA ILE A 240 2.21 21.29 16.60
C ILE A 240 2.22 21.28 15.06
N PRO A 241 2.12 22.46 14.40
CA PRO A 241 1.81 22.49 12.98
C PRO A 241 2.82 21.77 12.08
N TRP A 242 4.11 22.03 12.28
CA TRP A 242 5.17 21.39 11.50
C TRP A 242 5.28 19.88 11.76
N LEU A 243 4.99 19.44 12.99
CA LEU A 243 5.01 18.02 13.35
C LEU A 243 3.84 17.29 12.71
N GLN A 244 2.67 17.91 12.66
CA GLN A 244 1.52 17.37 11.91
C GLN A 244 1.83 17.26 10.41
N SER A 245 2.44 18.28 9.81
CA SER A 245 2.82 18.24 8.39
C SER A 245 3.79 17.09 8.11
N ILE A 246 4.79 16.85 8.95
CA ILE A 246 5.70 15.70 8.82
C ILE A 246 4.92 14.39 8.85
N ARG A 247 4.00 14.22 9.79
CA ARG A 247 3.18 13.00 9.89
C ARG A 247 2.25 12.80 8.69
N GLN A 248 1.67 13.88 8.20
CA GLN A 248 0.85 13.83 7.00
C GLN A 248 1.66 13.39 5.77
N VAL A 249 2.87 13.95 5.61
CA VAL A 249 3.77 13.51 4.53
C VAL A 249 4.18 12.05 4.69
N ALA A 250 4.50 11.62 5.90
CA ALA A 250 4.84 10.21 6.17
C ALA A 250 3.66 9.27 5.82
N THR A 251 2.43 9.66 6.16
CA THR A 251 1.23 8.91 5.79
C THR A 251 1.04 8.85 4.28
N LYS A 252 1.26 9.96 3.57
CA LYS A 252 1.19 10.01 2.11
C LYS A 252 2.27 9.12 1.45
N LEU A 253 3.48 9.08 2.01
CA LEU A 253 4.54 8.17 1.55
C LEU A 253 4.14 6.70 1.73
N GLN A 254 3.51 6.32 2.85
CA GLN A 254 2.98 4.97 3.05
C GLN A 254 1.91 4.63 2.02
N GLN A 255 0.98 5.57 1.76
CA GLN A 255 -0.06 5.39 0.75
C GLN A 255 0.54 5.22 -0.65
N GLN A 256 1.56 6.01 -1.01
CA GLN A 256 2.26 5.89 -2.28
C GLN A 256 2.96 4.52 -2.41
N GLN A 257 3.61 4.06 -1.36
CA GLN A 257 4.26 2.74 -1.34
C GLN A 257 3.25 1.61 -1.49
N ALA A 258 2.13 1.67 -0.76
CA ALA A 258 1.06 0.68 -0.86
C ALA A 258 0.43 0.68 -2.27
N ALA A 259 0.22 1.87 -2.86
CA ALA A 259 -0.28 2.00 -4.22
C ALA A 259 0.68 1.35 -5.24
N ARG A 260 1.98 1.60 -5.14
CA ARG A 260 3.00 0.96 -6.01
C ARG A 260 2.97 -0.57 -5.89
N GLN A 261 2.95 -1.10 -4.68
CA GLN A 261 2.88 -2.56 -4.46
C GLN A 261 1.61 -3.17 -5.06
N ARG A 262 0.48 -2.47 -4.94
CA ARG A 262 -0.79 -2.92 -5.52
C ARG A 262 -0.77 -2.88 -7.04
N ILE A 263 -0.22 -1.82 -7.63
CA ILE A 263 0.01 -1.69 -9.09
C ILE A 263 0.84 -2.86 -9.61
N ASP A 264 1.96 -3.17 -8.98
CA ASP A 264 2.83 -4.29 -9.37
C ASP A 264 2.10 -5.62 -9.28
N GLY A 265 1.29 -5.81 -8.23
CA GLY A 265 0.43 -6.98 -8.07
C GLY A 265 -0.59 -7.13 -9.21
N LEU A 266 -1.25 -6.04 -9.59
CA LEU A 266 -2.23 -6.02 -10.68
C LEU A 266 -1.58 -6.27 -12.04
N ILE A 267 -0.40 -5.69 -12.30
CA ILE A 267 0.36 -5.93 -13.54
C ILE A 267 0.72 -7.41 -13.66
N ARG A 268 1.19 -8.03 -12.58
CA ARG A 268 1.48 -9.48 -12.56
C ARG A 268 0.22 -10.31 -12.79
N LEU A 269 -0.90 -9.93 -12.18
CA LEU A 269 -2.19 -10.61 -12.36
C LEU A 269 -2.64 -10.53 -13.82
N ILE A 270 -2.63 -9.34 -14.44
CA ILE A 270 -3.00 -9.15 -15.85
C ILE A 270 -2.08 -9.98 -16.76
N SER A 271 -0.78 -10.01 -16.47
CA SER A 271 0.19 -10.81 -17.22
C SER A 271 -0.08 -12.31 -17.10
N ALA A 272 -0.46 -12.79 -15.91
CA ALA A 272 -0.84 -14.18 -15.69
C ALA A 272 -2.14 -14.56 -16.42
N ILE A 273 -3.15 -13.68 -16.35
CA ILE A 273 -4.42 -13.86 -17.09
C ILE A 273 -4.16 -13.91 -18.60
N LYS A 274 -3.31 -13.02 -19.13
CA LYS A 274 -2.88 -13.05 -20.51
C LYS A 274 -2.25 -14.40 -20.87
N GLY A 275 -1.33 -14.91 -20.06
CA GLY A 275 -0.73 -16.23 -20.23
C GLY A 275 -1.77 -17.36 -20.25
N GLN A 276 -2.75 -17.32 -19.34
CA GLN A 276 -3.84 -18.29 -19.31
C GLN A 276 -4.71 -18.23 -20.58
N ALA A 277 -5.03 -17.02 -21.06
CA ALA A 277 -5.81 -16.82 -22.28
C ALA A 277 -5.10 -17.41 -23.53
N PHE A 278 -3.78 -17.20 -23.64
CA PHE A 278 -2.99 -17.79 -24.74
C PHE A 278 -2.93 -19.34 -24.65
N ASN A 279 -2.98 -19.90 -23.47
CA ASN A 279 -2.93 -21.35 -23.24
C ASN A 279 -4.32 -22.03 -23.25
N LEU A 280 -5.41 -21.30 -23.49
CA LEU A 280 -6.76 -21.87 -23.51
C LEU A 280 -6.94 -22.89 -24.62
N LYS A 281 -6.48 -22.61 -25.85
CA LYS A 281 -6.68 -23.53 -26.98
C LYS A 281 -5.96 -24.85 -26.79
N PRO A 282 -4.66 -24.92 -26.47
CA PRO A 282 -3.97 -26.17 -26.16
C PRO A 282 -4.67 -26.96 -25.06
N LYS A 283 -5.13 -26.28 -24.00
CA LYS A 283 -5.85 -26.91 -22.89
C LYS A 283 -7.17 -27.52 -23.33
N LEU A 284 -7.96 -26.84 -24.16
CA LEU A 284 -9.22 -27.35 -24.70
C LEU A 284 -9.00 -28.55 -25.62
N GLU A 285 -7.95 -28.52 -26.45
CA GLU A 285 -7.57 -29.66 -27.31
C GLU A 285 -7.17 -30.89 -26.46
N LEU A 286 -6.38 -30.70 -25.41
CA LEU A 286 -6.03 -31.77 -24.46
C LEU A 286 -7.28 -32.36 -23.81
N HIS A 287 -8.19 -31.54 -23.30
CA HIS A 287 -9.46 -32.03 -22.72
C HIS A 287 -10.29 -32.84 -23.70
N LYS A 288 -10.33 -32.41 -24.99
CA LYS A 288 -11.01 -33.14 -26.04
C LYS A 288 -10.41 -34.54 -26.27
N HIS A 289 -9.08 -34.62 -26.33
CA HIS A 289 -8.40 -35.91 -26.50
C HIS A 289 -8.61 -36.82 -25.27
N LEU A 290 -8.58 -36.29 -24.06
CA LEU A 290 -8.88 -37.04 -22.83
C LEU A 290 -10.32 -37.56 -22.83
N ALA A 291 -11.30 -36.73 -23.19
CA ALA A 291 -12.70 -37.13 -23.29
C ALA A 291 -12.88 -38.27 -24.30
N GLN A 292 -12.29 -38.15 -25.49
CA GLN A 292 -12.31 -39.20 -26.51
C GLN A 292 -11.66 -40.51 -26.04
N ALA A 293 -10.55 -40.44 -25.33
CA ALA A 293 -9.88 -41.60 -24.74
C ALA A 293 -10.77 -42.26 -23.69
N MET A 294 -11.43 -41.49 -22.83
CA MET A 294 -12.37 -42.01 -21.85
C MET A 294 -13.59 -42.70 -22.48
N GLU A 295 -14.16 -42.10 -23.51
CA GLU A 295 -15.26 -42.73 -24.29
C GLU A 295 -14.85 -44.07 -24.91
N GLN A 296 -13.66 -44.12 -25.50
CA GLN A 296 -13.13 -45.39 -26.06
C GLN A 296 -12.94 -46.46 -24.96
N VAL A 297 -12.45 -46.07 -23.80
CA VAL A 297 -12.32 -46.98 -22.64
C VAL A 297 -13.71 -47.48 -22.16
N HIS A 298 -14.68 -46.57 -22.13
CA HIS A 298 -16.05 -46.90 -21.73
C HIS A 298 -16.71 -47.83 -22.73
N HIS A 299 -16.53 -47.56 -24.03
CA HIS A 299 -17.05 -48.42 -25.10
C HIS A 299 -16.41 -49.82 -25.08
N ARG A 300 -15.09 -49.93 -24.85
CA ARG A 300 -14.41 -51.22 -24.69
C ARG A 300 -14.92 -51.98 -23.43
N ARG A 301 -15.19 -51.29 -22.32
CA ARG A 301 -15.78 -51.97 -21.16
C ARG A 301 -17.20 -52.48 -21.41
N GLN A 302 -18.03 -51.74 -22.16
CA GLN A 302 -19.37 -52.18 -22.49
C GLN A 302 -19.33 -53.37 -23.45
N THR A 303 -18.49 -53.34 -24.48
CA THR A 303 -18.32 -54.47 -25.41
C THR A 303 -17.81 -55.72 -24.72
N HIS A 304 -16.86 -55.59 -23.76
CA HIS A 304 -16.41 -56.71 -22.92
C HIS A 304 -17.54 -57.27 -22.06
N LYS A 305 -18.38 -56.41 -21.47
CA LYS A 305 -19.54 -56.83 -20.68
C LYS A 305 -20.57 -57.59 -21.51
N HIS A 306 -20.86 -57.08 -22.73
CA HIS A 306 -21.76 -57.77 -23.67
C HIS A 306 -21.18 -59.11 -24.16
N ARG A 307 -19.89 -59.18 -24.43
CA ARG A 307 -19.22 -60.41 -24.84
C ARG A 307 -19.17 -61.43 -23.67
N GLY A 308 -18.98 -61.00 -22.45
CA GLY A 308 -19.07 -61.81 -21.24
C GLY A 308 -20.47 -62.36 -21.00
N ASN A 309 -21.53 -61.55 -21.17
CA ASN A 309 -22.92 -61.97 -21.05
C ASN A 309 -23.33 -62.95 -22.17
N ARG A 310 -22.85 -62.70 -23.40
CA ARG A 310 -23.12 -63.63 -24.52
C ARG A 310 -22.45 -65.01 -24.33
N LYS A 311 -21.23 -65.01 -23.73
CA LYS A 311 -20.58 -66.29 -23.34
C LYS A 311 -21.34 -66.96 -22.22
N LYS A 312 -21.84 -66.25 -21.20
CA LYS A 312 -22.65 -66.83 -20.09
C LYS A 312 -24.02 -67.37 -20.59
N THR A 313 -24.67 -66.67 -21.52
CA THR A 313 -25.93 -67.18 -22.14
C THR A 313 -25.71 -68.40 -23.02
N ASN A 314 -24.63 -68.42 -23.80
CA ASN A 314 -24.30 -69.59 -24.60
C ASN A 314 -23.89 -70.80 -23.71
N ALA A 315 -23.14 -70.58 -22.66
CA ALA A 315 -22.81 -71.62 -21.70
C ALA A 315 -24.05 -72.16 -20.95
N LYS A 316 -25.01 -71.26 -20.57
CA LYS A 316 -26.31 -71.68 -20.03
C LYS A 316 -27.16 -72.44 -21.07
N ARG A 317 -27.12 -72.10 -22.31
CA ARG A 317 -27.84 -72.80 -23.39
C ARG A 317 -27.25 -74.19 -23.65
N GLN A 318 -25.92 -74.29 -23.68
CA GLN A 318 -25.24 -75.60 -23.76
C GLN A 318 -25.50 -76.50 -22.53
N ARG A 319 -25.49 -75.95 -21.30
CA ARG A 319 -25.87 -76.74 -20.10
C ARG A 319 -27.32 -77.19 -20.10
N ARG A 320 -28.27 -76.39 -20.67
CA ARG A 320 -29.66 -76.83 -20.83
C ARG A 320 -29.79 -77.92 -21.87
N GLN A 321 -29.02 -77.88 -22.96
CA GLN A 321 -29.00 -78.98 -23.95
C GLN A 321 -28.35 -80.27 -23.41
N CYS A 322 -27.30 -80.17 -22.58
CA CYS A 322 -26.70 -81.35 -21.92
C CYS A 322 -27.63 -81.90 -20.84
N ASN A 323 -28.44 -81.13 -20.13
CA ASN A 323 -29.37 -81.59 -19.13
C ASN A 323 -30.66 -82.16 -19.71
N ALA A 324 -31.07 -81.78 -20.90
CA ALA A 324 -32.20 -82.39 -21.60
C ALA A 324 -31.89 -83.79 -22.12
N GLY A 325 -30.60 -84.16 -22.22
CA GLY A 325 -30.15 -85.50 -22.59
C GLY A 325 -29.96 -86.50 -21.42
N LYS A 326 -30.16 -86.02 -20.18
CA LYS A 326 -29.89 -86.86 -18.95
C LYS A 326 -31.10 -87.04 -18.04
N ASN A 327 -32.32 -86.88 -18.48
CA ASN A 327 -33.51 -87.18 -17.70
C ASN A 327 -33.96 -88.63 -17.93
N ASN A 328 -33.08 -89.54 -17.64
CA ASN A 328 -33.44 -90.92 -17.31
C ASN A 328 -32.36 -91.52 -16.42
N GLN A 329 -32.46 -91.27 -15.11
CA GLN A 329 -32.10 -92.17 -14.04
C GLN A 329 -32.25 -91.49 -12.64
N HIS A 330 -33.17 -91.98 -11.89
CA HIS A 330 -33.34 -91.82 -10.45
C HIS A 330 -32.03 -92.05 -9.68
N VAL A 331 -31.76 -91.17 -8.68
CA VAL A 331 -31.44 -91.62 -7.32
C VAL A 331 -31.41 -90.37 -6.41
N SER A 332 -32.15 -90.57 -5.26
CA SER A 332 -32.30 -89.66 -4.14
C SER A 332 -31.07 -89.71 -3.25
N VAL A 333 -30.48 -88.59 -2.90
CA VAL A 333 -29.69 -88.40 -1.67
C VAL A 333 -29.76 -86.95 -1.21
N LYS A 334 -30.23 -86.74 0.05
CA LYS A 334 -30.15 -85.44 0.77
C LYS A 334 -28.74 -85.22 1.28
N PRO A 335 -28.28 -83.99 1.29
CA PRO A 335 -27.25 -83.60 2.28
C PRO A 335 -27.64 -82.46 3.18
N LYS A 336 -26.98 -82.51 4.31
CA LYS A 336 -27.01 -81.64 5.48
C LYS A 336 -26.59 -80.17 5.24
N MET A 337 -27.27 -79.30 5.97
CA MET A 337 -26.96 -77.96 6.26
C MET A 337 -25.69 -77.82 7.14
N THR A 338 -24.84 -76.89 6.80
CA THR A 338 -23.88 -76.33 7.76
C THR A 338 -23.80 -74.80 7.52
N MET A 339 -24.26 -74.02 8.51
CA MET A 339 -24.06 -72.60 8.67
C MET A 339 -22.59 -72.32 9.01
N MET A 340 -22.04 -71.31 8.46
CA MET A 340 -20.95 -70.59 9.09
C MET A 340 -21.20 -69.04 8.94
N LYS A 341 -21.37 -68.45 10.13
CA LYS A 341 -21.23 -66.99 10.38
C LYS A 341 -19.78 -66.62 10.26
N ASN A 342 -19.52 -65.41 9.80
CA ASN A 342 -18.45 -64.58 10.38
C ASN A 342 -18.69 -63.11 10.05
N THR A 343 -18.82 -62.45 11.06
CA THR A 343 -18.49 -61.17 11.69
C THR A 343 -17.31 -60.41 11.08
N ALA A 344 -17.58 -59.15 10.83
CA ALA A 344 -16.92 -57.90 11.17
C ALA A 344 -15.37 -57.87 11.35
N ASN A 345 -14.74 -56.97 10.65
CA ASN A 345 -14.18 -55.72 11.18
C ASN A 345 -13.98 -54.73 10.02
#